data_a78a893dbca902fe042904d7b9d7ebf3
#
_entry.id   a78a893dbca902fe042904d7b9d7ebf3
#
_cell.length_a   1.000
_cell.length_b   1.000
_cell.length_c   1.000
_cell.angle_alpha   90.00
_cell.angle_beta   90.00
_cell.angle_gamma   90.00
#
_symmetry.space_group_name_H-M   'P 1'
#
loop_
_entity.id
_entity.type
_entity.pdbx_description
1 polymer ?
#
loop_
_entity_poly.entity_id
_entity_poly.type
_entity_poly.pdbx_seq_one_letter_code
_entity_poly.pdbx_strand_id
1 'polypeptide(L)'
;MSNSLALVIALPLLAAFLLQPLAQQLGVGREQRSVAIQLYAQLTIAVTLWITLMLGNGVEQQPLSVMMGGFSAPMGINLYLDRLSLLLLVATQLALLLLWPADATPRIHALMLLLSASSMGLALSGDLFNLYVFYELLAVATFGLVAANSSRSAPLISFRYLLISGLGSVLALSGIALIYSHTGSLNLADISATLQHGDAELPLAAFILILLGIGVKAELFAVNGWVPEVYAIISPRLSALLAGGGFKL
;
A
#
# COMPACT_ATOMS: atom_id res chain seq x y z
N MET A 1 -12.21 -8.32 -18.10
CA MET A 1 -12.18 -7.21 -17.10
C MET A 1 -11.71 -7.66 -15.72
N SER A 2 -12.02 -8.87 -15.25
CA SER A 2 -11.57 -9.35 -13.92
C SER A 2 -10.04 -9.37 -13.73
N ASN A 3 -9.31 -9.85 -14.74
CA ASN A 3 -7.85 -9.93 -14.66
C ASN A 3 -7.14 -8.56 -14.72
N SER A 4 -7.80 -7.55 -15.28
CA SER A 4 -7.20 -6.22 -15.43
C SER A 4 -7.09 -5.49 -14.08
N LEU A 5 -7.99 -5.75 -13.13
CA LEU A 5 -7.92 -5.15 -11.79
C LEU A 5 -6.70 -5.65 -11.01
N ALA A 6 -6.41 -6.94 -11.07
CA ALA A 6 -5.22 -7.52 -10.45
C ALA A 6 -3.91 -6.98 -11.07
N LEU A 7 -3.91 -6.62 -12.36
CA LEU A 7 -2.73 -6.06 -13.03
C LEU A 7 -2.32 -4.71 -12.47
N VAL A 8 -3.23 -3.91 -11.94
CA VAL A 8 -2.91 -2.62 -11.29
C VAL A 8 -1.95 -2.81 -10.12
N ILE A 9 -2.07 -3.92 -9.39
CA ILE A 9 -1.18 -4.29 -8.27
C ILE A 9 0.02 -5.10 -8.78
N ALA A 10 -0.22 -6.08 -9.64
CA ALA A 10 0.78 -7.04 -10.05
C ALA A 10 1.90 -6.42 -10.90
N LEU A 11 1.58 -5.45 -11.77
CA LEU A 11 2.59 -4.81 -12.63
C LEU A 11 3.68 -4.07 -11.83
N PRO A 12 3.36 -3.14 -10.92
CA PRO A 12 4.40 -2.46 -10.15
C PRO A 12 5.11 -3.42 -9.19
N LEU A 13 4.43 -4.45 -8.67
CA LEU A 13 5.03 -5.47 -7.82
C LEU A 13 6.08 -6.29 -8.59
N LEU A 14 5.74 -6.82 -9.75
CA LEU A 14 6.65 -7.55 -10.62
C LEU A 14 7.81 -6.66 -11.09
N ALA A 15 7.50 -5.41 -11.47
CA ALA A 15 8.51 -4.45 -11.87
C ALA A 15 9.52 -4.17 -10.75
N ALA A 16 9.08 -4.09 -9.49
CA ALA A 16 9.95 -3.93 -8.33
C ALA A 16 10.95 -5.08 -8.19
N PHE A 17 10.49 -6.33 -8.34
CA PHE A 17 11.35 -7.51 -8.27
C PHE A 17 12.32 -7.62 -9.45
N LEU A 18 11.88 -7.29 -10.65
CA LEU A 18 12.69 -7.38 -11.86
C LEU A 18 13.72 -6.25 -11.99
N LEU A 19 13.51 -5.13 -11.30
CA LEU A 19 14.35 -3.93 -11.45
C LEU A 19 15.80 -4.19 -11.06
N GLN A 20 16.08 -4.92 -9.97
CA GLN A 20 17.44 -5.22 -9.51
C GLN A 20 18.23 -6.08 -10.52
N PRO A 21 17.73 -7.25 -10.99
CA PRO A 21 18.42 -8.03 -12.01
C PRO A 21 18.58 -7.26 -13.33
N LEU A 22 17.58 -6.49 -13.77
CA LEU A 22 17.70 -5.65 -14.96
C LEU A 22 18.80 -4.59 -14.81
N ALA A 23 18.88 -3.94 -13.64
CA ALA A 23 19.94 -2.98 -13.37
C ALA A 23 21.35 -3.58 -13.41
N GLN A 24 21.52 -4.86 -13.06
CA GLN A 24 22.82 -5.55 -13.13
C GLN A 24 23.18 -5.94 -14.55
N GLN A 25 22.20 -6.29 -15.39
CA GLN A 25 22.42 -6.72 -16.77
C GLN A 25 22.67 -5.56 -17.74
N LEU A 26 22.26 -4.33 -17.39
CA LEU A 26 22.53 -3.16 -18.20
C LEU A 26 24.04 -2.85 -18.21
N GLY A 27 24.71 -3.25 -19.28
CA GLY A 27 26.14 -3.02 -19.55
C GLY A 27 26.52 -1.59 -19.94
N VAL A 28 25.65 -0.60 -19.66
CA VAL A 28 25.82 0.83 -19.99
C VAL A 28 26.45 1.61 -18.84
N GLY A 29 26.96 2.79 -19.13
CA GLY A 29 27.56 3.69 -18.14
C GLY A 29 26.60 4.01 -16.99
N ARG A 30 27.16 4.42 -15.84
CA ARG A 30 26.40 4.63 -14.59
C ARG A 30 25.23 5.62 -14.75
N GLU A 31 25.45 6.70 -15.49
CA GLU A 31 24.45 7.74 -15.73
C GLU A 31 23.30 7.25 -16.63
N GLN A 32 23.64 6.59 -17.74
CA GLN A 32 22.65 6.01 -18.64
C GLN A 32 21.81 4.91 -17.96
N ARG A 33 22.45 4.13 -17.08
CA ARG A 33 21.76 3.13 -16.26
C ARG A 33 20.77 3.77 -15.31
N SER A 34 21.11 4.87 -14.65
CA SER A 34 20.23 5.60 -13.74
C SER A 34 18.98 6.08 -14.46
N VAL A 35 19.14 6.73 -15.62
CA VAL A 35 18.03 7.22 -16.44
C VAL A 35 17.13 6.07 -16.94
N ALA A 36 17.72 4.98 -17.42
CA ALA A 36 16.95 3.83 -17.92
C ALA A 36 16.09 3.19 -16.83
N ILE A 37 16.64 3.03 -15.61
CA ILE A 37 15.93 2.47 -14.45
C ILE A 37 14.79 3.40 -14.02
N GLN A 38 15.03 4.70 -13.95
CA GLN A 38 14.00 5.68 -13.62
C GLN A 38 12.87 5.64 -14.65
N LEU A 39 13.18 5.64 -15.94
CA LEU A 39 12.18 5.56 -17.01
C LEU A 39 11.39 4.25 -16.93
N TYR A 40 12.03 3.12 -16.69
CA TYR A 40 11.35 1.85 -16.50
C TYR A 40 10.32 1.92 -15.37
N ALA A 41 10.70 2.48 -14.22
CA ALA A 41 9.81 2.60 -13.08
C ALA A 41 8.65 3.58 -13.35
N GLN A 42 8.94 4.75 -13.93
CA GLN A 42 7.90 5.74 -14.28
C GLN A 42 6.95 5.23 -15.36
N LEU A 43 7.46 4.53 -16.37
CA LEU A 43 6.61 3.89 -17.39
C LEU A 43 5.70 2.82 -16.77
N THR A 44 6.19 2.05 -15.80
CA THR A 44 5.34 1.10 -15.07
C THR A 44 4.17 1.80 -14.39
N ILE A 45 4.41 2.91 -13.70
CA ILE A 45 3.34 3.70 -13.05
C ILE A 45 2.41 4.33 -14.09
N ALA A 46 2.93 4.83 -15.21
CA ALA A 46 2.10 5.41 -16.27
C ALA A 46 1.18 4.36 -16.91
N VAL A 47 1.70 3.15 -17.14
CA VAL A 47 0.89 2.02 -17.67
C VAL A 47 -0.18 1.61 -16.68
N THR A 48 0.14 1.52 -15.38
CA THR A 48 -0.86 1.20 -14.35
C THR A 48 -1.92 2.30 -14.23
N LEU A 49 -1.54 3.57 -14.34
CA LEU A 49 -2.48 4.69 -14.37
C LEU A 49 -3.42 4.59 -15.58
N TRP A 50 -2.88 4.29 -16.75
CA TRP A 50 -3.69 4.09 -17.96
C TRP A 50 -4.70 2.94 -17.77
N ILE A 51 -4.28 1.79 -17.22
CA ILE A 51 -5.19 0.67 -16.91
C ILE A 51 -6.27 1.11 -15.91
N THR A 52 -5.89 1.84 -14.87
CA THR A 52 -6.83 2.36 -13.85
C THR A 52 -7.89 3.26 -14.49
N LEU A 53 -7.50 4.16 -15.38
CA LEU A 53 -8.43 5.06 -16.08
C LEU A 53 -9.37 4.28 -17.02
N MET A 54 -8.88 3.25 -17.72
CA MET A 54 -9.70 2.39 -18.55
C MET A 54 -10.75 1.60 -17.74
N LEU A 55 -10.36 1.12 -16.55
CA LEU A 55 -11.29 0.46 -15.62
C LEU A 55 -12.32 1.44 -15.04
N GLY A 56 -11.92 2.69 -14.82
CA GLY A 56 -12.77 3.74 -14.28
C GLY A 56 -14.02 4.02 -15.11
N ASN A 57 -13.93 3.92 -16.44
CA ASN A 57 -15.08 4.12 -17.35
C ASN A 57 -16.25 3.16 -17.07
N GLY A 58 -15.98 1.98 -16.48
CA GLY A 58 -17.02 1.00 -16.13
C GLY A 58 -17.61 1.21 -14.73
N VAL A 59 -16.87 1.85 -13.84
CA VAL A 59 -17.23 2.02 -12.41
C VAL A 59 -18.34 3.07 -12.21
N GLU A 60 -18.56 3.94 -13.20
CA GLU A 60 -19.65 4.94 -13.13
C GLU A 60 -21.04 4.29 -13.02
N GLN A 61 -21.22 3.11 -13.60
CA GLN A 61 -22.50 2.40 -13.61
C GLN A 61 -22.65 1.42 -12.44
N GLN A 62 -21.61 0.64 -12.14
CA GLN A 62 -21.59 -0.32 -11.04
C GLN A 62 -20.16 -0.53 -10.50
N PRO A 63 -19.98 -0.71 -9.16
CA PRO A 63 -18.70 -1.09 -8.59
C PRO A 63 -18.22 -2.43 -9.20
N LEU A 64 -16.93 -2.54 -9.43
CA LEU A 64 -16.29 -3.76 -9.92
C LEU A 64 -15.77 -4.57 -8.72
N SER A 65 -16.35 -5.75 -8.48
CA SER A 65 -15.90 -6.71 -7.48
C SER A 65 -15.29 -7.93 -8.16
N VAL A 66 -14.08 -8.32 -7.74
CA VAL A 66 -13.35 -9.45 -8.32
C VAL A 66 -12.87 -10.35 -7.20
N MET A 67 -13.40 -11.59 -7.16
CA MET A 67 -12.92 -12.64 -6.26
C MET A 67 -11.67 -13.29 -6.84
N MET A 68 -10.56 -13.19 -6.10
CA MET A 68 -9.29 -13.76 -6.51
C MET A 68 -9.27 -15.27 -6.27
N GLY A 69 -8.64 -16.00 -7.19
CA GLY A 69 -8.49 -17.46 -7.09
C GLY A 69 -9.77 -18.27 -7.32
N GLY A 70 -10.90 -17.63 -7.68
CA GLY A 70 -12.16 -18.32 -7.95
C GLY A 70 -12.94 -18.78 -6.71
N PHE A 71 -12.50 -18.40 -5.51
CA PHE A 71 -13.22 -18.70 -4.27
C PHE A 71 -14.14 -17.53 -3.92
N SER A 72 -15.39 -17.86 -3.53
CA SER A 72 -16.32 -16.86 -3.00
C SER A 72 -16.02 -16.48 -1.56
N ALA A 73 -16.56 -15.34 -1.10
CA ALA A 73 -16.55 -15.00 0.31
C ALA A 73 -17.19 -16.14 1.14
N PRO A 74 -16.73 -16.43 2.36
CA PRO A 74 -15.70 -15.74 3.12
C PRO A 74 -14.25 -16.18 2.85
N MET A 75 -14.02 -17.17 1.94
CA MET A 75 -12.69 -17.77 1.73
C MET A 75 -11.84 -17.06 0.68
N GLY A 76 -12.45 -16.35 -0.27
CA GLY A 76 -11.76 -15.68 -1.36
C GLY A 76 -11.37 -14.24 -1.01
N ILE A 77 -10.17 -13.82 -1.45
CA ILE A 77 -9.77 -12.42 -1.40
C ILE A 77 -10.61 -11.62 -2.40
N ASN A 78 -11.24 -10.55 -1.93
CA ASN A 78 -12.04 -9.66 -2.76
C ASN A 78 -11.27 -8.37 -3.08
N LEU A 79 -11.07 -8.10 -4.36
CA LEU A 79 -10.66 -6.77 -4.83
C LEU A 79 -11.91 -6.00 -5.25
N TYR A 80 -12.05 -4.79 -4.71
CA TYR A 80 -13.22 -3.96 -4.89
C TYR A 80 -12.83 -2.58 -5.43
N LEU A 81 -13.39 -2.21 -6.56
CA LEU A 81 -13.16 -0.92 -7.19
C LEU A 81 -14.49 -0.16 -7.28
N ASP A 82 -14.60 0.89 -6.51
CA ASP A 82 -15.68 1.89 -6.55
C ASP A 82 -15.13 3.28 -6.92
N ARG A 83 -15.97 4.29 -6.84
CA ARG A 83 -15.57 5.68 -7.15
C ARG A 83 -14.51 6.21 -6.19
N LEU A 84 -14.59 5.83 -4.90
CA LEU A 84 -13.61 6.25 -3.90
C LEU A 84 -12.27 5.59 -4.16
N SER A 85 -12.25 4.27 -4.32
CA SER A 85 -11.03 3.51 -4.67
C SER A 85 -10.40 4.03 -5.95
N LEU A 86 -11.21 4.35 -6.98
CA LEU A 86 -10.72 4.93 -8.24
C LEU A 86 -10.04 6.28 -8.00
N LEU A 87 -10.67 7.17 -7.22
CA LEU A 87 -10.08 8.48 -6.89
C LEU A 87 -8.74 8.31 -6.18
N LEU A 88 -8.67 7.43 -5.18
CA LEU A 88 -7.47 7.16 -4.41
C LEU A 88 -6.36 6.56 -5.28
N LEU A 89 -6.68 5.61 -6.16
CA LEU A 89 -5.74 5.04 -7.12
C LEU A 89 -5.14 6.10 -8.04
N VAL A 90 -5.99 6.92 -8.67
CA VAL A 90 -5.54 7.97 -9.60
C VAL A 90 -4.70 9.02 -8.87
N ALA A 91 -5.15 9.49 -7.70
CA ALA A 91 -4.42 10.47 -6.90
C ALA A 91 -3.04 9.94 -6.48
N THR A 92 -2.95 8.70 -6.02
CA THR A 92 -1.69 8.05 -5.61
C THR A 92 -0.73 7.91 -6.79
N GLN A 93 -1.22 7.44 -7.94
CA GLN A 93 -0.39 7.26 -9.14
C GLN A 93 0.12 8.58 -9.69
N LEU A 94 -0.72 9.62 -9.70
CA LEU A 94 -0.31 10.98 -10.08
C LEU A 94 0.72 11.55 -9.12
N ALA A 95 0.52 11.41 -7.80
CA ALA A 95 1.49 11.83 -6.80
C ALA A 95 2.84 11.13 -6.99
N LEU A 96 2.85 9.81 -7.26
CA LEU A 96 4.05 9.05 -7.57
C LEU A 96 4.76 9.56 -8.82
N LEU A 97 4.05 9.83 -9.90
CA LEU A 97 4.65 10.35 -11.14
C LEU A 97 5.25 11.75 -10.93
N LEU A 98 4.56 12.62 -10.20
CA LEU A 98 5.00 14.01 -9.97
C LEU A 98 6.17 14.11 -8.99
N LEU A 99 6.16 13.30 -7.93
CA LEU A 99 7.13 13.37 -6.85
C LEU A 99 8.21 12.29 -6.93
N TRP A 100 8.31 11.57 -8.05
CA TRP A 100 9.29 10.51 -8.23
C TRP A 100 10.71 11.04 -7.99
N PRO A 101 11.53 10.36 -7.14
CA PRO A 101 12.89 10.81 -6.86
C PRO A 101 13.75 10.68 -8.12
N ALA A 102 14.37 11.77 -8.55
CA ALA A 102 15.40 11.77 -9.58
C ALA A 102 16.73 11.30 -8.97
N ASP A 103 17.61 10.73 -9.78
CA ASP A 103 18.97 10.33 -9.39
C ASP A 103 19.06 9.35 -8.20
N ALA A 104 17.99 8.59 -7.98
CA ALA A 104 17.93 7.59 -6.93
C ALA A 104 18.66 6.28 -7.31
N THR A 105 19.04 5.51 -6.31
CA THR A 105 19.62 4.18 -6.54
C THR A 105 18.56 3.19 -7.04
N PRO A 106 18.95 2.11 -7.76
CA PRO A 106 18.01 1.07 -8.19
C PRO A 106 17.18 0.50 -7.04
N ARG A 107 17.78 0.42 -5.84
CA ARG A 107 17.09 -0.03 -4.63
C ARG A 107 15.93 0.91 -4.24
N ILE A 108 16.14 2.21 -4.31
CA ILE A 108 15.09 3.20 -4.00
C ILE A 108 13.95 3.10 -5.03
N HIS A 109 14.27 2.98 -6.33
CA HIS A 109 13.24 2.80 -7.36
C HIS A 109 12.43 1.52 -7.16
N ALA A 110 13.06 0.40 -6.78
CA ALA A 110 12.37 -0.85 -6.47
C ALA A 110 11.44 -0.69 -5.25
N LEU A 111 11.89 -0.03 -4.19
CA LEU A 111 11.08 0.25 -3.00
C LEU A 111 9.93 1.21 -3.30
N MET A 112 10.10 2.17 -4.21
CA MET A 112 9.03 3.06 -4.68
C MET A 112 7.96 2.31 -5.48
N LEU A 113 8.36 1.34 -6.32
CA LEU A 113 7.42 0.46 -7.02
C LEU A 113 6.68 -0.46 -6.04
N LEU A 114 7.36 -0.97 -5.01
CA LEU A 114 6.74 -1.75 -3.95
C LEU A 114 5.74 -0.91 -3.14
N LEU A 115 6.11 0.34 -2.82
CA LEU A 115 5.23 1.32 -2.18
C LEU A 115 3.97 1.56 -3.03
N SER A 116 4.15 1.72 -4.34
CA SER A 116 3.04 1.87 -5.30
C SER A 116 2.11 0.66 -5.28
N ALA A 117 2.65 -0.55 -5.44
CA ALA A 117 1.85 -1.79 -5.46
C ALA A 117 1.05 -1.97 -4.17
N SER A 118 1.68 -1.72 -3.01
CA SER A 118 1.02 -1.86 -1.71
C SER A 118 -0.09 -0.83 -1.50
N SER A 119 0.12 0.42 -1.91
CA SER A 119 -0.92 1.46 -1.81
C SER A 119 -2.11 1.16 -2.72
N MET A 120 -1.86 0.68 -3.94
CA MET A 120 -2.93 0.28 -4.86
C MET A 120 -3.70 -0.93 -4.32
N GLY A 121 -2.98 -1.90 -3.75
CA GLY A 121 -3.60 -3.06 -3.12
C GLY A 121 -4.46 -2.69 -1.90
N LEU A 122 -4.01 -1.72 -1.09
CA LEU A 122 -4.78 -1.17 0.01
C LEU A 122 -6.09 -0.54 -0.48
N ALA A 123 -6.01 0.35 -1.48
CA ALA A 123 -7.17 1.04 -2.04
C ALA A 123 -8.20 0.09 -2.69
N LEU A 124 -7.75 -1.09 -3.14
CA LEU A 124 -8.60 -2.10 -3.78
C LEU A 124 -9.06 -3.21 -2.83
N SER A 125 -8.64 -3.22 -1.57
CA SER A 125 -8.98 -4.31 -0.65
C SER A 125 -10.46 -4.27 -0.25
N GLY A 126 -11.17 -5.35 -0.54
CA GLY A 126 -12.56 -5.58 -0.14
C GLY A 126 -12.71 -6.49 1.09
N ASP A 127 -11.59 -6.89 1.71
CA ASP A 127 -11.57 -7.67 2.95
C ASP A 127 -10.47 -7.20 3.92
N LEU A 128 -10.70 -7.44 5.21
CA LEU A 128 -9.82 -6.98 6.29
C LEU A 128 -8.43 -7.64 6.28
N PHE A 129 -8.35 -8.91 5.88
CA PHE A 129 -7.06 -9.60 5.88
C PHE A 129 -6.19 -9.15 4.72
N ASN A 130 -6.77 -8.99 3.54
CA ASN A 130 -6.07 -8.45 2.38
C ASN A 130 -5.60 -7.01 2.63
N LEU A 131 -6.46 -6.19 3.27
CA LEU A 131 -6.10 -4.85 3.71
C LEU A 131 -4.89 -4.90 4.66
N TYR A 132 -4.89 -5.81 5.64
CA TYR A 132 -3.75 -6.01 6.54
C TYR A 132 -2.48 -6.42 5.80
N VAL A 133 -2.56 -7.33 4.82
CA VAL A 133 -1.38 -7.76 4.05
C VAL A 133 -0.76 -6.60 3.27
N PHE A 134 -1.56 -5.78 2.59
CA PHE A 134 -1.04 -4.61 1.88
C PHE A 134 -0.56 -3.51 2.83
N TYR A 135 -1.18 -3.38 4.00
CA TYR A 135 -0.71 -2.50 5.07
C TYR A 135 0.70 -2.90 5.56
N GLU A 136 0.98 -4.22 5.69
CA GLU A 136 2.33 -4.71 6.01
C GLU A 136 3.32 -4.47 4.88
N LEU A 137 2.92 -4.74 3.64
CA LEU A 137 3.76 -4.53 2.48
C LEU A 137 4.15 -3.04 2.33
N LEU A 138 3.19 -2.15 2.61
CA LEU A 138 3.42 -0.69 2.65
C LEU A 138 4.47 -0.32 3.71
N ALA A 139 4.39 -0.93 4.89
CA ALA A 139 5.38 -0.71 5.94
C ALA A 139 6.78 -1.15 5.51
N VAL A 140 6.91 -2.36 4.94
CA VAL A 140 8.18 -2.87 4.42
C VAL A 140 8.79 -1.90 3.41
N ALA A 141 8.00 -1.38 2.48
CA ALA A 141 8.46 -0.39 1.52
C ALA A 141 8.92 0.91 2.21
N THR A 142 8.14 1.42 3.15
CA THR A 142 8.41 2.70 3.83
C THR A 142 9.67 2.63 4.69
N PHE A 143 9.80 1.65 5.59
CA PHE A 143 11.03 1.59 6.39
C PHE A 143 12.25 1.18 5.55
N GLY A 144 12.07 0.45 4.46
CA GLY A 144 13.11 0.22 3.47
C GLY A 144 13.61 1.52 2.84
N LEU A 145 12.70 2.42 2.45
CA LEU A 145 13.03 3.75 1.92
C LEU A 145 13.74 4.63 2.96
N VAL A 146 13.30 4.60 4.22
CA VAL A 146 13.96 5.31 5.33
C VAL A 146 15.37 4.76 5.54
N ALA A 147 15.54 3.43 5.58
CA ALA A 147 16.84 2.78 5.76
C ALA A 147 17.80 3.00 4.58
N ALA A 148 17.28 3.23 3.38
CA ALA A 148 18.09 3.49 2.18
C ALA A 148 18.62 4.94 2.12
N ASN A 149 18.22 5.80 3.05
CA ASN A 149 18.73 7.17 3.16
C ASN A 149 20.20 7.18 3.56
N SER A 150 20.97 8.16 3.09
CA SER A 150 22.41 8.29 3.34
C SER A 150 22.76 8.85 4.73
N SER A 151 21.78 9.24 5.53
CA SER A 151 22.01 9.72 6.89
C SER A 151 22.58 8.61 7.79
N ARG A 152 23.56 8.96 8.64
CA ARG A 152 24.14 8.03 9.64
C ARG A 152 23.10 7.48 10.63
N SER A 153 22.04 8.25 10.92
CA SER A 153 20.97 7.87 11.82
C SER A 153 19.88 7.04 11.15
N ALA A 154 19.84 6.96 9.81
CA ALA A 154 18.79 6.28 9.06
C ALA A 154 18.54 4.82 9.48
N PRO A 155 19.57 3.97 9.71
CA PRO A 155 19.32 2.60 10.16
C PRO A 155 18.64 2.53 11.53
N LEU A 156 19.06 3.38 12.48
CA LEU A 156 18.46 3.42 13.82
C LEU A 156 17.03 3.93 13.80
N ILE A 157 16.77 5.00 13.05
CA ILE A 157 15.42 5.58 12.89
C ILE A 157 14.50 4.57 12.19
N SER A 158 14.98 3.93 11.12
CA SER A 158 14.24 2.88 10.42
C SER A 158 13.92 1.70 11.35
N PHE A 159 14.85 1.29 12.20
CA PHE A 159 14.64 0.21 13.17
C PHE A 159 13.60 0.59 14.24
N ARG A 160 13.64 1.81 14.76
CA ARG A 160 12.60 2.31 15.69
C ARG A 160 11.23 2.34 15.04
N TYR A 161 11.16 2.84 13.82
CA TYR A 161 9.92 2.84 13.05
C TYR A 161 9.40 1.41 12.82
N LEU A 162 10.28 0.46 12.48
CA LEU A 162 9.92 -0.96 12.34
C LEU A 162 9.32 -1.53 13.62
N LEU A 163 9.90 -1.26 14.79
CA LEU A 163 9.40 -1.76 16.07
C LEU A 163 8.02 -1.18 16.41
N ILE A 164 7.82 0.12 16.24
CA ILE A 164 6.54 0.78 16.50
C ILE A 164 5.48 0.30 15.51
N SER A 165 5.84 0.23 14.24
CA SER A 165 4.96 -0.28 13.18
C SER A 165 4.59 -1.74 13.42
N GLY A 166 5.55 -2.59 13.84
CA GLY A 166 5.30 -3.99 14.15
C GLY A 166 4.34 -4.17 15.33
N LEU A 167 4.47 -3.34 16.38
CA LEU A 167 3.49 -3.33 17.47
C LEU A 167 2.09 -2.96 16.96
N GLY A 168 1.98 -1.92 16.14
CA GLY A 168 0.73 -1.52 15.49
C GLY A 168 0.12 -2.66 14.67
N SER A 169 0.95 -3.40 13.95
CA SER A 169 0.53 -4.55 13.14
C SER A 169 -0.07 -5.68 13.99
N VAL A 170 0.54 -6.00 15.13
CA VAL A 170 0.01 -7.01 16.05
C VAL A 170 -1.33 -6.58 16.63
N LEU A 171 -1.47 -5.30 17.00
CA LEU A 171 -2.74 -4.75 17.49
C LEU A 171 -3.83 -4.83 16.42
N ALA A 172 -3.54 -4.39 15.19
CA ALA A 172 -4.49 -4.45 14.07
C ALA A 172 -4.94 -5.90 13.80
N LEU A 173 -3.99 -6.83 13.70
CA LEU A 173 -4.30 -8.24 13.46
C LEU A 173 -5.14 -8.85 14.60
N SER A 174 -4.85 -8.49 15.84
CA SER A 174 -5.64 -8.94 17.01
C SER A 174 -7.08 -8.42 16.92
N GLY A 175 -7.27 -7.16 16.53
CA GLY A 175 -8.60 -6.58 16.31
C GLY A 175 -9.35 -7.25 15.16
N ILE A 176 -8.67 -7.55 14.06
CA ILE A 176 -9.22 -8.30 12.92
C ILE A 176 -9.66 -9.70 13.35
N ALA A 177 -8.84 -10.40 14.15
CA ALA A 177 -9.19 -11.72 14.69
C ALA A 177 -10.44 -11.68 15.58
N LEU A 178 -10.60 -10.63 16.39
CA LEU A 178 -11.82 -10.45 17.19
C LEU A 178 -13.05 -10.21 16.32
N ILE A 179 -12.96 -9.40 15.26
CA ILE A 179 -14.07 -9.22 14.30
C ILE A 179 -14.42 -10.57 13.68
N TYR A 180 -13.43 -11.31 13.20
CA TYR A 180 -13.64 -12.61 12.58
C TYR A 180 -14.32 -13.60 13.53
N SER A 181 -13.92 -13.62 14.80
CA SER A 181 -14.54 -14.51 15.81
C SER A 181 -16.01 -14.20 16.08
N HIS A 182 -16.47 -12.97 15.84
CA HIS A 182 -17.85 -12.54 16.06
C HIS A 182 -18.71 -12.61 14.79
N THR A 183 -18.13 -12.35 13.62
CA THR A 183 -18.88 -12.27 12.36
C THR A 183 -18.72 -13.50 11.46
N GLY A 184 -17.67 -14.30 11.69
CA GLY A 184 -17.32 -15.46 10.85
C GLY A 184 -16.82 -15.08 9.45
N SER A 185 -16.66 -13.79 9.14
CA SER A 185 -16.19 -13.32 7.84
C SER A 185 -15.12 -12.25 7.98
N LEU A 186 -14.25 -12.16 6.97
CA LEU A 186 -13.28 -11.07 6.80
C LEU A 186 -13.66 -10.12 5.66
N ASN A 187 -14.67 -10.48 4.87
CA ASN A 187 -15.20 -9.64 3.81
C ASN A 187 -15.96 -8.45 4.41
N LEU A 188 -15.62 -7.23 3.95
CA LEU A 188 -16.19 -6.00 4.51
C LEU A 188 -17.71 -5.90 4.30
N ALA A 189 -18.23 -6.39 3.17
CA ALA A 189 -19.67 -6.36 2.90
C ALA A 189 -20.43 -7.34 3.81
N ASP A 190 -19.90 -8.56 4.02
CA ASP A 190 -20.51 -9.55 4.92
C ASP A 190 -20.49 -9.08 6.36
N ILE A 191 -19.35 -8.50 6.83
CA ILE A 191 -19.23 -7.91 8.17
C ILE A 191 -20.27 -6.83 8.35
N SER A 192 -20.40 -5.91 7.38
CA SER A 192 -21.40 -4.84 7.43
C SER A 192 -22.82 -5.39 7.50
N ALA A 193 -23.15 -6.39 6.69
CA ALA A 193 -24.47 -7.02 6.71
C ALA A 193 -24.78 -7.68 8.07
N THR A 194 -23.84 -8.45 8.62
CA THR A 194 -23.98 -9.13 9.90
C THR A 194 -24.21 -8.13 11.04
N LEU A 195 -23.46 -7.02 11.08
CA LEU A 195 -23.61 -5.99 12.10
C LEU A 195 -24.92 -5.20 11.94
N GLN A 196 -25.39 -4.94 10.71
CA GLN A 196 -26.65 -4.22 10.47
C GLN A 196 -27.89 -5.04 10.83
N HIS A 197 -27.85 -6.36 10.66
CA HIS A 197 -28.96 -7.24 11.02
C HIS A 197 -29.05 -7.52 12.54
N GLY A 198 -28.08 -7.06 13.31
CA GLY A 198 -28.02 -7.28 14.76
C GLY A 198 -27.63 -8.70 15.14
N ASP A 199 -27.11 -9.51 14.20
CA ASP A 199 -26.69 -10.89 14.43
C ASP A 199 -25.38 -10.96 15.23
N ALA A 200 -24.63 -9.86 15.28
CA ALA A 200 -23.43 -9.70 16.09
C ALA A 200 -23.24 -8.24 16.52
N GLU A 201 -22.60 -8.05 17.66
CA GLU A 201 -22.15 -6.72 18.12
C GLU A 201 -20.66 -6.58 17.84
N LEU A 202 -20.25 -5.40 17.34
CA LEU A 202 -18.83 -5.11 17.17
C LEU A 202 -18.18 -4.94 18.55
N PRO A 203 -17.24 -5.80 18.95
CA PRO A 203 -16.56 -5.65 20.22
C PRO A 203 -15.80 -4.32 20.27
N LEU A 204 -16.04 -3.51 21.28
CA LEU A 204 -15.30 -2.24 21.48
C LEU A 204 -13.79 -2.48 21.50
N ALA A 205 -13.34 -3.61 22.05
CA ALA A 205 -11.94 -4.00 22.04
C ALA A 205 -11.38 -4.18 20.61
N ALA A 206 -12.13 -4.79 19.68
CA ALA A 206 -11.71 -4.94 18.29
C ALA A 206 -11.55 -3.59 17.61
N PHE A 207 -12.51 -2.68 17.80
CA PHE A 207 -12.45 -1.32 17.28
C PHE A 207 -11.22 -0.56 17.79
N ILE A 208 -10.98 -0.57 19.11
CA ILE A 208 -9.83 0.11 19.72
C ILE A 208 -8.50 -0.48 19.20
N LEU A 209 -8.39 -1.79 19.11
CA LEU A 209 -7.18 -2.48 18.64
C LEU A 209 -6.88 -2.12 17.17
N ILE A 210 -7.88 -2.12 16.31
CA ILE A 210 -7.72 -1.72 14.90
C ILE A 210 -7.39 -0.23 14.79
N LEU A 211 -8.10 0.62 15.53
CA LEU A 211 -7.86 2.07 15.52
C LEU A 211 -6.43 2.40 15.93
N LEU A 212 -5.94 1.82 17.01
CA LEU A 212 -4.57 2.03 17.46
C LEU A 212 -3.56 1.41 16.50
N GLY A 213 -3.83 0.19 16.04
CA GLY A 213 -2.94 -0.54 15.13
C GLY A 213 -2.76 0.16 13.78
N ILE A 214 -3.84 0.50 13.12
CA ILE A 214 -3.80 1.26 11.86
C ILE A 214 -3.32 2.70 12.10
N GLY A 215 -3.72 3.30 13.24
CA GLY A 215 -3.36 4.66 13.62
C GLY A 215 -1.86 4.90 13.72
N VAL A 216 -1.05 3.88 14.04
CA VAL A 216 0.41 4.00 14.03
C VAL A 216 0.92 4.44 12.65
N LYS A 217 0.46 3.83 11.57
CA LYS A 217 0.90 4.18 10.21
C LYS A 217 0.14 5.37 9.64
N ALA A 218 -1.10 5.56 10.05
CA ALA A 218 -1.91 6.74 9.70
C ALA A 218 -1.44 8.00 10.44
N GLU A 219 -0.36 7.91 11.25
CA GLU A 219 0.21 9.02 12.02
C GLU A 219 -0.79 9.64 13.00
N LEU A 220 -1.70 8.81 13.55
CA LEU A 220 -2.68 9.26 14.51
C LEU A 220 -1.98 9.83 15.76
N PHE A 221 -2.47 10.97 16.24
CA PHE A 221 -1.96 11.57 17.48
C PHE A 221 -1.96 10.55 18.63
N ALA A 222 -0.94 10.61 19.45
CA ALA A 222 -0.53 9.73 20.55
C ALA A 222 0.27 8.47 20.12
N VAL A 223 0.15 7.96 18.90
CA VAL A 223 0.91 6.79 18.43
C VAL A 223 1.90 7.13 17.29
N ASN A 224 2.07 8.42 16.99
CA ASN A 224 2.89 8.94 15.90
C ASN A 224 4.30 9.38 16.31
N GLY A 225 4.84 8.89 17.42
CA GLY A 225 6.15 9.31 17.96
C GLY A 225 7.35 9.09 17.01
N TRP A 226 7.21 8.21 16.02
CA TRP A 226 8.25 7.93 15.02
C TRP A 226 8.30 9.00 13.89
N VAL A 227 7.21 9.72 13.68
CA VAL A 227 7.01 10.65 12.55
C VAL A 227 8.07 11.76 12.48
N PRO A 228 8.35 12.54 13.54
CA PRO A 228 9.33 13.60 13.48
C PRO A 228 10.74 13.10 13.14
N GLU A 229 11.13 11.93 13.65
CA GLU A 229 12.45 11.36 13.40
C GLU A 229 12.61 10.96 11.92
N VAL A 230 11.58 10.34 11.32
CA VAL A 230 11.60 9.92 9.93
C VAL A 230 11.59 11.12 8.99
N TYR A 231 10.69 12.08 9.19
CA TYR A 231 10.58 13.27 8.33
C TYR A 231 11.80 14.18 8.40
N ALA A 232 12.55 14.16 9.50
CA ALA A 232 13.80 14.94 9.64
C ALA A 232 14.94 14.46 8.73
N ILE A 233 14.92 13.19 8.27
CA ILE A 233 16.03 12.60 7.52
C ILE A 233 15.73 12.28 6.06
N ILE A 234 14.47 12.12 5.68
CA ILE A 234 14.08 11.78 4.31
C ILE A 234 14.05 13.03 3.41
N SER A 235 14.15 12.82 2.09
CA SER A 235 14.09 13.93 1.13
C SER A 235 12.71 14.60 1.13
N PRO A 236 12.60 15.91 0.80
CA PRO A 236 11.31 16.61 0.75
C PRO A 236 10.29 15.97 -0.19
N ARG A 237 10.72 15.40 -1.33
CA ARG A 237 9.84 14.68 -2.25
C ARG A 237 9.25 13.42 -1.62
N LEU A 238 10.10 12.64 -0.93
CA LEU A 238 9.65 11.44 -0.23
C LEU A 238 8.76 11.80 0.98
N SER A 239 9.10 12.88 1.71
CA SER A 239 8.23 13.41 2.77
C SER A 239 6.85 13.80 2.25
N ALA A 240 6.78 14.52 1.12
CA ALA A 240 5.52 14.90 0.50
C ALA A 240 4.69 13.69 0.06
N LEU A 241 5.35 12.65 -0.49
CA LEU A 241 4.69 11.40 -0.83
C LEU A 241 4.12 10.70 0.40
N LEU A 242 4.93 10.50 1.45
CA LEU A 242 4.51 9.78 2.65
C LEU A 242 3.46 10.55 3.46
N ALA A 243 3.56 11.90 3.50
CA ALA A 243 2.61 12.73 4.25
C ALA A 243 1.30 13.00 3.52
N GLY A 244 1.37 13.27 2.21
CA GLY A 244 0.22 13.76 1.43
C GLY A 244 -0.29 12.80 0.37
N GLY A 245 0.45 11.77 0.06
CA GLY A 245 0.03 10.76 -0.91
C GLY A 245 -1.01 9.81 -0.33
N GLY A 246 -1.70 9.07 -1.20
CA GLY A 246 -2.65 8.02 -0.82
C GLY A 246 -2.05 6.84 -0.01
N PHE A 247 -0.93 7.07 0.67
CA PHE A 247 -0.24 6.08 1.51
C PHE A 247 -0.76 6.06 2.96
N LYS A 248 -1.73 6.94 3.28
CA LYS A 248 -2.45 6.96 4.54
C LYS A 248 -3.92 6.55 4.38
N LEU A 249 -4.18 5.79 3.33
CA LEU A 249 -5.49 5.26 2.96
C LEU A 249 -6.14 4.42 4.04
#